data_5f4b11cdfab3514f9896ff887d5a148c
#
_entry.id   5f4b11cdfab3514f9896ff887d5a148c
#
_cell.length_a   1.000
_cell.length_b   1.000
_cell.length_c   1.000
_cell.angle_alpha   90.00
_cell.angle_beta   90.00
_cell.angle_gamma   90.00
#
_symmetry.space_group_name_H-M   'P 1'
#
loop_
_entity.id
_entity.type
_entity.pdbx_description
1 polymer ?
#
loop_
_entity_poly.entity_id
_entity_poly.type
_entity_poly.pdbx_seq_one_letter_code
_entity_poly.pdbx_strand_id
1 'polypeptide(L)'
;MNIVREQRGENNSLIRVTVGEADYGQEVEKSLREYKRKANIPGFRPGMVPMGIVKKMYGKGVLAEQSYRQASNAVFEYLQKEGIDYLGDVIPAEEQGDFDFDNATEFEFVFEIGEAPEIKLELSDKDKLTYNKIKVDKKMHD
;
A
#
# COMPACT_ATOMS: atom_id res chain seq x y z
N MET A 1 9.60 3.82 -12.14
CA MET A 1 9.58 3.13 -10.82
C MET A 1 10.50 1.93 -10.83
N ASN A 2 11.25 1.68 -9.77
CA ASN A 2 12.06 0.48 -9.56
C ASN A 2 11.56 -0.24 -8.31
N ILE A 3 11.40 -1.57 -8.38
CA ILE A 3 10.90 -2.38 -7.28
C ILE A 3 11.92 -3.48 -7.00
N VAL A 4 12.35 -3.57 -5.74
CA VAL A 4 13.28 -4.59 -5.25
C VAL A 4 12.65 -5.32 -4.08
N ARG A 5 12.59 -6.66 -4.16
CA ARG A 5 12.11 -7.51 -3.08
C ARG A 5 13.29 -8.11 -2.34
N GLU A 6 13.28 -8.00 -1.02
CA GLU A 6 14.24 -8.62 -0.10
C GLU A 6 13.50 -9.56 0.83
N GLN A 7 13.88 -10.84 0.84
CA GLN A 7 13.31 -11.81 1.77
C GLN A 7 14.00 -11.70 3.13
N ARG A 8 13.26 -11.45 4.21
CA ARG A 8 13.81 -11.30 5.59
C ARG A 8 13.59 -12.52 6.49
N GLY A 9 12.87 -13.53 6.04
CA GLY A 9 12.56 -14.73 6.81
C GLY A 9 11.83 -15.74 5.97
N GLU A 10 11.26 -16.77 6.60
CA GLU A 10 10.50 -17.80 5.87
C GLU A 10 9.21 -17.25 5.26
N ASN A 11 8.56 -16.28 5.96
CA ASN A 11 7.25 -15.77 5.57
C ASN A 11 7.18 -14.23 5.57
N ASN A 12 8.30 -13.52 5.61
CA ASN A 12 8.35 -12.05 5.60
C ASN A 12 9.26 -11.54 4.50
N SER A 13 8.77 -10.56 3.75
CA SER A 13 9.55 -9.86 2.73
C SER A 13 9.42 -8.36 2.85
N LEU A 14 10.50 -7.67 2.51
CA LEU A 14 10.51 -6.22 2.31
C LEU A 14 10.44 -5.92 0.82
N ILE A 15 9.63 -4.94 0.48
CA ILE A 15 9.53 -4.42 -0.88
C ILE A 15 9.96 -2.96 -0.87
N ARG A 16 11.08 -2.67 -1.54
CA ARG A 16 11.59 -1.32 -1.75
C ARG A 16 11.08 -0.81 -3.07
N VAL A 17 10.44 0.34 -3.05
CA VAL A 17 9.92 1.01 -4.24
C VAL A 17 10.53 2.38 -4.38
N THR A 18 11.26 2.60 -5.45
CA THR A 18 11.78 3.92 -5.81
C THR A 18 10.82 4.59 -6.79
N VAL A 19 10.30 5.74 -6.39
CA VAL A 19 9.34 6.55 -7.16
C VAL A 19 10.02 7.86 -7.57
N GLY A 20 10.08 8.11 -8.86
CA GLY A 20 10.67 9.33 -9.43
C GLY A 20 9.61 10.35 -9.86
N GLU A 21 10.06 11.57 -10.19
CA GLU A 21 9.19 12.69 -10.61
C GLU A 21 8.29 12.32 -11.79
N ALA A 22 8.77 11.50 -12.72
CA ALA A 22 7.98 11.02 -13.86
C ALA A 22 6.75 10.21 -13.46
N ASP A 23 6.79 9.57 -12.28
CA ASP A 23 5.74 8.68 -11.80
C ASP A 23 4.62 9.41 -11.06
N TYR A 24 4.97 10.45 -10.29
CA TYR A 24 4.01 11.18 -9.46
C TYR A 24 3.66 12.58 -9.95
N GLY A 25 4.49 13.17 -10.82
CA GLY A 25 4.40 14.59 -11.18
C GLY A 25 3.04 15.01 -11.74
N GLN A 26 2.43 14.19 -12.60
CA GLN A 26 1.12 14.48 -13.19
C GLN A 26 0.02 14.49 -12.14
N GLU A 27 0.03 13.53 -11.21
CA GLU A 27 -0.98 13.44 -10.15
C GLU A 27 -0.81 14.53 -9.09
N VAL A 28 0.43 14.92 -8.79
CA VAL A 28 0.72 16.09 -7.95
C VAL A 28 0.16 17.37 -8.57
N GLU A 29 0.39 17.59 -9.87
CA GLU A 29 -0.12 18.78 -10.55
C GLU A 29 -1.65 18.82 -10.59
N LYS A 30 -2.27 17.69 -10.86
CA LYS A 30 -3.73 17.52 -10.84
C LYS A 30 -4.31 17.81 -9.46
N SER A 31 -3.74 17.21 -8.42
CA SER A 31 -4.15 17.42 -7.03
C SER A 31 -4.00 18.89 -6.63
N LEU A 32 -2.89 19.54 -6.95
CA LEU A 32 -2.71 20.98 -6.68
C LEU A 32 -3.74 21.85 -7.40
N ARG A 33 -4.16 21.50 -8.62
CA ARG A 33 -5.25 22.20 -9.32
C ARG A 33 -6.58 22.03 -8.62
N GLU A 34 -6.86 20.85 -8.07
CA GLU A 34 -8.07 20.60 -7.26
C GLU A 34 -8.03 21.38 -5.95
N TYR A 35 -6.90 21.37 -5.24
CA TYR A 35 -6.71 22.20 -4.04
C TYR A 35 -6.91 23.68 -4.35
N LYS A 36 -6.38 24.18 -5.47
CA LYS A 36 -6.60 25.58 -5.91
C LYS A 36 -8.08 25.92 -6.01
N ARG A 37 -8.91 25.02 -6.52
CA ARG A 37 -10.37 25.23 -6.70
C ARG A 37 -11.12 25.28 -5.36
N LYS A 38 -10.65 24.45 -4.40
CA LYS A 38 -11.30 24.30 -3.08
C LYS A 38 -10.72 25.22 -2.00
N ALA A 39 -9.49 25.70 -2.20
CA ALA A 39 -8.80 26.51 -1.21
C ALA A 39 -9.53 27.82 -0.92
N ASN A 40 -9.82 28.04 0.34
CA ASN A 40 -10.33 29.31 0.86
C ASN A 40 -9.19 29.96 1.67
N ILE A 41 -8.47 30.88 1.02
CA ILE A 41 -7.33 31.59 1.62
C ILE A 41 -7.74 33.05 1.85
N PRO A 42 -7.60 33.58 3.07
CA PRO A 42 -7.90 34.98 3.37
C PRO A 42 -7.19 35.92 2.39
N GLY A 43 -7.93 36.88 1.84
CA GLY A 43 -7.43 37.83 0.84
C GLY A 43 -7.57 37.40 -0.62
N PHE A 44 -8.02 36.18 -0.89
CA PHE A 44 -8.26 35.67 -2.25
C PHE A 44 -9.70 35.15 -2.41
N ARG A 45 -10.30 35.41 -3.57
CA ARG A 45 -11.57 34.81 -3.92
C ARG A 45 -11.37 33.28 -4.12
N PRO A 46 -12.27 32.40 -3.63
CA PRO A 46 -12.20 30.97 -3.86
C PRO A 46 -11.96 30.61 -5.35
N GLY A 47 -10.99 29.75 -5.63
CA GLY A 47 -10.59 29.35 -6.98
C GLY A 47 -9.65 30.32 -7.71
N MET A 48 -9.45 31.56 -7.20
CA MET A 48 -8.58 32.58 -7.82
C MET A 48 -7.20 32.70 -7.14
N VAL A 49 -6.87 31.80 -6.24
CA VAL A 49 -5.57 31.76 -5.58
C VAL A 49 -4.46 31.48 -6.61
N PRO A 50 -3.36 32.27 -6.64
CA PRO A 50 -2.23 31.97 -7.51
C PRO A 50 -1.62 30.58 -7.19
N MET A 51 -1.26 29.83 -8.25
CA MET A 51 -0.72 28.46 -8.09
C MET A 51 0.56 28.44 -7.22
N GLY A 52 1.39 29.49 -7.29
CA GLY A 52 2.59 29.60 -6.44
C GLY A 52 2.29 29.59 -4.94
N ILE A 53 1.19 30.21 -4.52
CA ILE A 53 0.75 30.21 -3.11
C ILE A 53 0.23 28.82 -2.74
N VAL A 54 -0.56 28.20 -3.61
CA VAL A 54 -1.06 26.82 -3.41
C VAL A 54 0.10 25.84 -3.28
N LYS A 55 1.09 25.90 -4.16
CA LYS A 55 2.30 25.08 -4.09
C LYS A 55 3.09 25.29 -2.79
N LYS A 56 3.22 26.54 -2.35
CA LYS A 56 3.93 26.85 -1.10
C LYS A 56 3.23 26.32 0.14
N MET A 57 1.89 26.36 0.15
CA MET A 57 1.10 25.93 1.32
C MET A 57 0.84 24.42 1.35
N TYR A 58 0.56 23.82 0.20
CA TYR A 58 0.11 22.43 0.11
C TYR A 58 1.08 21.52 -0.65
N GLY A 59 2.08 22.09 -1.32
CA GLY A 59 2.95 21.35 -2.24
C GLY A 59 3.65 20.15 -1.61
N LYS A 60 4.26 20.32 -0.44
CA LYS A 60 4.95 19.25 0.27
C LYS A 60 3.98 18.12 0.70
N GLY A 61 2.83 18.48 1.26
CA GLY A 61 1.84 17.50 1.68
C GLY A 61 1.27 16.71 0.50
N VAL A 62 0.95 17.40 -0.60
CA VAL A 62 0.46 16.76 -1.82
C VAL A 62 1.54 15.88 -2.45
N LEU A 63 2.80 16.32 -2.46
CA LEU A 63 3.92 15.54 -2.97
C LEU A 63 4.10 14.25 -2.16
N ALA A 64 4.13 14.35 -0.84
CA ALA A 64 4.25 13.20 0.05
C ALA A 64 3.08 12.22 -0.13
N GLU A 65 1.84 12.72 -0.18
CA GLU A 65 0.65 11.91 -0.38
C GLU A 65 0.66 11.18 -1.73
N GLN A 66 0.97 11.89 -2.82
CA GLN A 66 0.92 11.31 -4.16
C GLN A 66 2.09 10.34 -4.41
N SER A 67 3.30 10.64 -3.94
CA SER A 67 4.44 9.74 -4.06
C SER A 67 4.22 8.44 -3.28
N TYR A 68 3.72 8.53 -2.04
CA TYR A 68 3.36 7.36 -1.25
C TYR A 68 2.24 6.52 -1.90
N ARG A 69 1.21 7.18 -2.42
CA ARG A 69 0.11 6.51 -3.11
C ARG A 69 0.57 5.76 -4.36
N GLN A 70 1.47 6.37 -5.15
CA GLN A 70 2.06 5.70 -6.32
C GLN A 70 2.91 4.50 -5.92
N ALA A 71 3.73 4.64 -4.85
CA ALA A 71 4.52 3.54 -4.32
C ALA A 71 3.63 2.37 -3.86
N SER A 72 2.58 2.66 -3.09
CA SER A 72 1.63 1.65 -2.61
C SER A 72 0.93 0.92 -3.76
N ASN A 73 0.44 1.66 -4.77
CA ASN A 73 -0.19 1.05 -5.94
C ASN A 73 0.79 0.14 -6.69
N ALA A 74 2.03 0.57 -6.85
CA ALA A 74 3.07 -0.22 -7.52
C ALA A 74 3.40 -1.52 -6.78
N VAL A 75 3.35 -1.52 -5.44
CA VAL A 75 3.50 -2.76 -4.64
C VAL A 75 2.35 -3.72 -4.92
N PHE A 76 1.10 -3.24 -4.89
CA PHE A 76 -0.05 -4.11 -5.17
C PHE A 76 -0.02 -4.69 -6.59
N GLU A 77 0.32 -3.88 -7.59
CA GLU A 77 0.49 -4.35 -8.98
C GLU A 77 1.60 -5.39 -9.09
N TYR A 78 2.72 -5.16 -8.40
CA TYR A 78 3.84 -6.10 -8.36
C TYR A 78 3.44 -7.45 -7.74
N LEU A 79 2.77 -7.43 -6.59
CA LEU A 79 2.30 -8.65 -5.90
C LEU A 79 1.34 -9.45 -6.77
N GLN A 80 0.41 -8.78 -7.45
CA GLN A 80 -0.52 -9.44 -8.37
C GLN A 80 0.19 -10.04 -9.59
N LYS A 81 1.15 -9.31 -10.16
CA LYS A 81 1.90 -9.75 -11.34
C LYS A 81 2.79 -10.95 -11.06
N GLU A 82 3.46 -10.95 -9.92
CA GLU A 82 4.32 -12.07 -9.48
C GLU A 82 3.52 -13.23 -8.88
N GLY A 83 2.21 -13.07 -8.67
CA GLY A 83 1.36 -14.11 -8.07
C GLY A 83 1.75 -14.44 -6.63
N ILE A 84 2.21 -13.43 -5.88
CA ILE A 84 2.61 -13.61 -4.49
C ILE A 84 1.37 -13.55 -3.61
N ASP A 85 1.06 -14.67 -2.95
CA ASP A 85 0.02 -14.72 -1.94
C ASP A 85 0.53 -14.13 -0.63
N TYR A 86 -0.08 -13.05 -0.19
CA TYR A 86 0.27 -12.36 1.06
C TYR A 86 -0.86 -12.40 2.06
N LEU A 87 -0.52 -12.35 3.35
CA LEU A 87 -1.44 -12.37 4.48
C LEU A 87 -1.52 -10.97 5.11
N GLY A 88 -2.73 -10.49 5.32
CA GLY A 88 -2.98 -9.19 5.92
C GLY A 88 -2.79 -8.02 4.95
N ASP A 89 -2.34 -6.90 5.48
CA ASP A 89 -2.13 -5.66 4.73
C ASP A 89 -0.65 -5.42 4.44
N VAL A 90 -0.40 -4.67 3.36
CA VAL A 90 0.93 -4.12 3.06
C VAL A 90 1.18 -2.95 4.00
N ILE A 91 2.13 -3.08 4.90
CA ILE A 91 2.43 -2.05 5.90
C ILE A 91 3.75 -1.34 5.59
N PRO A 92 3.87 -0.02 5.87
CA PRO A 92 5.15 0.65 5.78
C PRO A 92 6.11 0.02 6.79
N ALA A 93 7.33 -0.33 6.34
CA ALA A 93 8.36 -0.85 7.24
C ALA A 93 8.83 0.24 8.21
N GLU A 94 9.32 -0.15 9.38
CA GLU A 94 9.91 0.81 10.34
C GLU A 94 11.18 1.49 9.79
N GLU A 95 11.89 0.80 8.88
CA GLU A 95 13.12 1.27 8.25
C GLU A 95 12.84 2.17 7.04
N GLN A 96 12.04 3.24 7.22
CA GLN A 96 11.88 4.25 6.18
C GLN A 96 13.11 5.16 6.16
N GLY A 97 13.54 5.56 4.93
CA GLY A 97 14.55 6.58 4.77
C GLY A 97 14.06 7.98 5.16
N ASP A 98 14.99 8.90 5.36
CA ASP A 98 14.65 10.31 5.51
C ASP A 98 14.14 10.88 4.19
N PHE A 99 12.93 11.46 4.21
CA PHE A 99 12.31 12.05 3.01
C PHE A 99 12.61 13.55 2.94
N ASP A 100 13.49 13.95 2.03
CA ASP A 100 13.71 15.36 1.70
C ASP A 100 12.78 15.81 0.58
N PHE A 101 11.55 16.19 0.92
CA PHE A 101 10.58 16.72 -0.04
C PHE A 101 10.88 18.11 -0.57
N ASP A 102 11.98 18.74 -0.14
CA ASP A 102 12.39 20.06 -0.65
C ASP A 102 13.35 19.96 -1.82
N ASN A 103 14.27 19.01 -1.80
CA ASN A 103 15.37 18.93 -2.75
C ASN A 103 15.42 17.61 -3.54
N ALA A 104 14.84 16.53 -2.99
CA ALA A 104 14.84 15.24 -3.66
C ALA A 104 13.73 15.14 -4.71
N THR A 105 14.04 14.50 -5.83
CA THR A 105 13.10 14.17 -6.91
C THR A 105 12.75 12.70 -6.96
N GLU A 106 13.46 11.88 -6.18
CA GLU A 106 13.22 10.45 -6.05
C GLU A 106 13.03 10.09 -4.58
N PHE A 107 12.07 9.22 -4.32
CA PHE A 107 11.71 8.76 -2.98
C PHE A 107 11.72 7.25 -2.93
N GLU A 108 12.37 6.68 -1.91
CA GLU A 108 12.37 5.25 -1.66
C GLU A 108 11.43 4.93 -0.50
N PHE A 109 10.39 4.17 -0.79
CA PHE A 109 9.46 3.65 0.20
C PHE A 109 9.73 2.18 0.45
N VAL A 110 9.72 1.78 1.70
CA VAL A 110 9.91 0.38 2.11
C VAL A 110 8.62 -0.14 2.73
N PHE A 111 8.13 -1.25 2.18
CA PHE A 111 6.93 -1.92 2.67
C PHE A 111 7.27 -3.30 3.19
N GLU A 112 6.60 -3.72 4.24
CA GLU A 112 6.69 -5.07 4.78
C GLU A 112 5.42 -5.84 4.45
N ILE A 113 5.60 -7.09 4.03
CA ILE A 113 4.52 -8.03 3.73
C ILE A 113 4.76 -9.36 4.43
N GLY A 114 3.67 -9.98 4.93
CA GLY A 114 3.66 -11.37 5.33
C GLY A 114 3.29 -12.25 4.14
N GLU A 115 4.10 -13.24 3.81
CA GLU A 115 3.81 -14.18 2.73
C GLU A 115 3.06 -15.40 3.24
N ALA A 116 2.09 -15.89 2.45
CA ALA A 116 1.41 -17.13 2.76
C ALA A 116 2.35 -18.31 2.52
N PRO A 117 2.54 -19.22 3.49
CA PRO A 117 3.32 -20.42 3.27
C PRO A 117 2.64 -21.36 2.28
N GLU A 118 3.40 -21.99 1.40
CA GLU A 118 2.88 -23.09 0.57
C GLU A 118 2.53 -24.29 1.46
N ILE A 119 1.23 -24.54 1.64
CA ILE A 119 0.75 -25.71 2.36
C ILE A 119 0.51 -26.83 1.35
N LYS A 120 1.38 -27.82 1.30
CA LYS A 120 1.17 -29.05 0.54
C LYS A 120 0.49 -30.08 1.44
N LEU A 121 -0.81 -30.24 1.27
CA LEU A 121 -1.60 -31.28 1.93
C LEU A 121 -1.66 -32.51 1.04
N GLU A 122 -0.99 -33.57 1.45
CA GLU A 122 -1.13 -34.90 0.87
C GLU A 122 -1.98 -35.78 1.78
N LEU A 123 -3.21 -36.06 1.37
CA LEU A 123 -4.06 -37.01 2.08
C LEU A 123 -3.60 -38.43 1.76
N SER A 124 -3.34 -39.21 2.78
CA SER A 124 -2.92 -40.62 2.67
C SER A 124 -3.92 -41.55 3.35
N ASP A 125 -3.87 -42.84 3.03
CA ASP A 125 -4.70 -43.87 3.68
C ASP A 125 -4.48 -43.98 5.21
N LYS A 126 -3.45 -43.31 5.74
CA LYS A 126 -3.13 -43.26 7.17
C LYS A 126 -3.86 -42.13 7.92
N ASP A 127 -4.46 -41.19 7.19
CA ASP A 127 -5.15 -40.06 7.78
C ASP A 127 -6.51 -40.49 8.28
N LYS A 128 -6.74 -40.34 9.59
CA LYS A 128 -7.97 -40.73 10.26
C LYS A 128 -8.79 -39.48 10.53
N LEU A 129 -9.97 -39.40 9.89
CA LEU A 129 -10.98 -38.40 10.16
C LEU A 129 -12.01 -38.93 11.13
N THR A 130 -12.29 -38.21 12.20
CA THR A 130 -13.36 -38.56 13.13
C THR A 130 -14.70 -38.14 12.54
N TYR A 131 -15.52 -39.12 12.17
CA TYR A 131 -16.89 -38.87 11.72
C TYR A 131 -17.85 -39.01 12.87
N ASN A 132 -18.49 -37.92 13.28
CA ASN A 132 -19.49 -37.91 14.36
C ASN A 132 -20.89 -38.09 13.78
N LYS A 133 -21.54 -39.21 14.11
CA LYS A 133 -22.93 -39.48 13.72
C LYS A 133 -23.85 -39.09 14.89
N ILE A 134 -24.67 -38.08 14.69
CA ILE A 134 -25.66 -37.65 15.64
C ILE A 134 -26.84 -38.65 15.60
N LYS A 135 -27.14 -39.30 16.74
CA LYS A 135 -28.35 -40.06 16.91
C LYS A 135 -29.31 -39.25 17.78
N VAL A 136 -30.49 -39.02 17.25
CA VAL A 136 -31.55 -38.32 17.98
C VAL A 136 -32.31 -39.36 18.81
N ASP A 137 -32.29 -39.22 20.16
CA ASP A 137 -33.08 -40.00 21.05
C ASP A 137 -34.48 -39.43 21.17
N LYS A 138 -35.49 -40.33 21.52
CA LYS A 138 -36.90 -39.94 21.66
C LYS A 138 -37.12 -38.78 22.67
N LYS A 139 -36.20 -38.58 23.61
CA LYS A 139 -36.25 -37.48 24.60
C LYS A 139 -35.83 -36.11 24.05
N MET A 140 -35.32 -36.04 22.82
CA MET A 140 -34.97 -34.79 22.16
C MET A 140 -36.08 -34.26 21.24
N HIS A 141 -37.24 -34.94 21.30
CA HIS A 141 -38.38 -34.64 20.41
C HIS A 141 -39.50 -33.86 21.14
N ASP A 142 -39.34 -33.52 22.43
CA ASP A 142 -40.28 -32.71 23.20
C ASP A 142 -39.88 -31.24 23.27
#